data_48cd2a7eb469c988b88f4b89324dbc85
#
_entry.id   48cd2a7eb469c988b88f4b89324dbc85
#
_cell.length_a   1.000
_cell.length_b   1.000
_cell.length_c   1.000
_cell.angle_alpha   90.00
_cell.angle_beta   90.00
_cell.angle_gamma   90.00
#
_symmetry.space_group_name_H-M   'P 1'
#
loop_
_entity.id
_entity.type
_entity.pdbx_description
1 polymer ?
#
loop_
_entity_poly.entity_id
_entity_poly.type
_entity_poly.pdbx_seq_one_letter_code
_entity_poly.pdbx_strand_id
1 'polypeptide(L)'
;FDLNYLYPDAKHSIENGHSFTGSYVVNNEQRDVGVITGSAIAKQYGEEGLPEDTIFAYTEGHAGQSLAAYAPRGLTIHHTGDANDYVGKGLSGGTVIVNAPNEARENEIIAGNVSFYGASRGKAFINGKAGERFCIRNSGADVVVEGIGDHGLEYMTGGHVIILGDVGKNFGQGM
;
A
#
# COMPACT_ATOMS: atom_id res chain seq x y z
N PHE A 1 -0.93 -14.69 -7.33
CA PHE A 1 -2.14 -13.90 -7.58
C PHE A 1 -1.99 -13.07 -8.86
N ASP A 2 -1.07 -12.15 -8.93
CA ASP A 2 -0.93 -11.21 -10.05
C ASP A 2 -0.84 -11.90 -11.42
N LEU A 3 0.01 -12.92 -11.55
CA LEU A 3 0.20 -13.64 -12.82
C LEU A 3 -1.06 -14.32 -13.35
N ASN A 4 -1.97 -14.71 -12.46
CA ASN A 4 -3.15 -15.50 -12.82
C ASN A 4 -4.42 -14.66 -12.91
N TYR A 5 -4.42 -13.46 -12.31
CA TYR A 5 -5.61 -12.63 -12.18
C TYR A 5 -5.34 -11.16 -12.54
N LEU A 6 -4.80 -10.36 -11.63
CA LEU A 6 -4.73 -8.91 -11.79
C LEU A 6 -3.93 -8.48 -13.03
N TYR A 7 -2.74 -9.04 -13.25
CA TYR A 7 -1.92 -8.65 -14.40
C TYR A 7 -2.53 -9.06 -15.74
N PRO A 8 -3.01 -10.29 -15.96
CA PRO A 8 -3.69 -10.65 -17.20
C PRO A 8 -4.88 -9.76 -17.52
N ASP A 9 -5.71 -9.46 -16.51
CA ASP A 9 -6.89 -8.61 -16.68
C ASP A 9 -6.52 -7.16 -17.04
N ALA A 10 -5.51 -6.61 -16.36
CA ALA A 10 -5.07 -5.22 -16.56
C ALA A 10 -4.12 -5.04 -17.76
N LYS A 11 -3.53 -6.11 -18.30
CA LYS A 11 -2.45 -6.06 -19.29
C LYS A 11 -2.75 -5.16 -20.47
N HIS A 12 -3.91 -5.34 -21.12
CA HIS A 12 -4.30 -4.54 -22.27
C HIS A 12 -4.39 -3.05 -21.92
N SER A 13 -4.91 -2.73 -20.74
CA SER A 13 -5.04 -1.35 -20.27
C SER A 13 -3.67 -0.74 -19.95
N ILE A 14 -2.76 -1.50 -19.37
CA ILE A 14 -1.37 -1.08 -19.15
C ILE A 14 -0.70 -0.78 -20.48
N GLU A 15 -0.76 -1.69 -21.46
CA GLU A 15 -0.11 -1.55 -22.76
C GLU A 15 -0.59 -0.34 -23.56
N ASN A 16 -1.83 0.08 -23.40
CA ASN A 16 -2.46 1.16 -24.18
C ASN A 16 -2.76 2.42 -23.35
N GLY A 17 -2.42 2.45 -22.07
CA GLY A 17 -2.70 3.59 -21.18
C GLY A 17 -4.19 3.82 -20.92
N HIS A 18 -5.02 2.77 -21.02
CA HIS A 18 -6.45 2.84 -20.76
C HIS A 18 -6.77 2.55 -19.31
N SER A 19 -7.89 3.07 -18.81
CA SER A 19 -8.36 2.77 -17.47
C SER A 19 -8.82 1.32 -17.35
N PHE A 20 -8.51 0.71 -16.22
CA PHE A 20 -8.95 -0.62 -15.82
C PHE A 20 -9.45 -0.60 -14.38
N THR A 21 -10.53 -1.31 -14.10
CA THR A 21 -11.02 -1.53 -12.74
C THR A 21 -11.38 -3.00 -12.58
N GLY A 22 -10.83 -3.65 -11.56
CA GLY A 22 -11.09 -5.06 -11.22
C GLY A 22 -11.43 -5.23 -9.74
N SER A 23 -12.15 -6.30 -9.41
CA SER A 23 -12.51 -6.66 -8.04
C SER A 23 -12.15 -8.12 -7.77
N TYR A 24 -11.49 -8.37 -6.62
CA TYR A 24 -10.90 -9.66 -6.30
C TYR A 24 -11.07 -10.00 -4.81
N VAL A 25 -11.25 -11.27 -4.52
CA VAL A 25 -11.14 -11.79 -3.15
C VAL A 25 -9.73 -12.34 -2.96
N VAL A 26 -9.10 -11.97 -1.85
CA VAL A 26 -7.74 -12.39 -1.51
C VAL A 26 -7.70 -13.08 -0.15
N ASN A 27 -6.72 -13.94 0.04
CA ASN A 27 -6.45 -14.59 1.31
C ASN A 27 -4.94 -14.49 1.67
N ASN A 28 -4.56 -14.92 2.86
CA ASN A 28 -3.21 -14.78 3.40
C ASN A 28 -2.12 -15.59 2.68
N GLU A 29 -2.48 -16.53 1.82
CA GLU A 29 -1.53 -17.25 0.98
C GLU A 29 -1.09 -16.41 -0.24
N GLN A 30 -1.90 -15.43 -0.62
CA GLN A 30 -1.65 -14.55 -1.75
C GLN A 30 -0.77 -13.37 -1.31
N ARG A 31 0.52 -13.52 -1.54
CA ARG A 31 1.53 -12.50 -1.27
C ARG A 31 1.77 -11.64 -2.49
N ASP A 32 2.40 -10.49 -2.27
CA ASP A 32 2.89 -9.60 -3.33
C ASP A 32 1.80 -9.16 -4.33
N VAL A 33 0.56 -9.03 -3.85
CA VAL A 33 -0.57 -8.56 -4.66
C VAL A 33 -0.28 -7.15 -5.18
N GLY A 34 -0.31 -6.97 -6.50
CA GLY A 34 -0.01 -5.72 -7.20
C GLY A 34 1.45 -5.54 -7.62
N VAL A 35 2.38 -6.38 -7.14
CA VAL A 35 3.82 -6.22 -7.42
C VAL A 35 4.17 -6.47 -8.89
N ILE A 36 3.67 -7.53 -9.49
CA ILE A 36 3.95 -7.86 -10.90
C ILE A 36 3.25 -6.87 -11.82
N THR A 37 2.02 -6.51 -11.50
CA THR A 37 1.26 -5.48 -12.22
C THR A 37 1.98 -4.13 -12.17
N GLY A 38 2.44 -3.72 -10.99
CA GLY A 38 3.27 -2.52 -10.82
C GLY A 38 4.60 -2.59 -11.59
N SER A 39 5.26 -3.75 -11.58
CA SER A 39 6.48 -3.97 -12.37
C SER A 39 6.25 -3.79 -13.87
N ALA A 40 5.10 -4.25 -14.39
CA ALA A 40 4.75 -4.08 -15.79
C ALA A 40 4.57 -2.60 -16.14
N ILE A 41 3.88 -1.82 -15.29
CA ILE A 41 3.74 -0.37 -15.46
C ILE A 41 5.12 0.30 -15.46
N ALA A 42 5.96 0.01 -14.46
CA ALA A 42 7.28 0.63 -14.35
C ALA A 42 8.22 0.27 -15.52
N LYS A 43 8.15 -0.94 -16.04
CA LYS A 43 8.90 -1.34 -17.24
C LYS A 43 8.51 -0.56 -18.49
N GLN A 44 7.24 -0.25 -18.66
CA GLN A 44 6.73 0.41 -19.84
C GLN A 44 6.82 1.94 -19.76
N TYR A 45 6.56 2.51 -18.59
CA TYR A 45 6.42 3.96 -18.40
C TYR A 45 7.52 4.59 -17.54
N GLY A 46 8.46 3.79 -17.02
CA GLY A 46 9.57 4.29 -16.19
C GLY A 46 9.07 4.97 -14.92
N GLU A 47 9.77 6.02 -14.51
CA GLU A 47 9.45 6.80 -13.31
C GLU A 47 8.17 7.64 -13.43
N GLU A 48 7.75 7.98 -14.63
CA GLU A 48 6.54 8.76 -14.89
C GLU A 48 5.28 7.96 -14.53
N GLY A 49 5.30 6.64 -14.72
CA GLY A 49 4.17 5.77 -14.52
C GLY A 49 2.98 6.10 -15.43
N LEU A 50 1.80 5.72 -15.01
CA LEU A 50 0.52 6.06 -15.63
C LEU A 50 -0.16 7.23 -14.89
N PRO A 51 -1.16 7.89 -15.48
CA PRO A 51 -2.04 8.79 -14.71
C PRO A 51 -2.60 8.11 -13.47
N GLU A 52 -2.87 8.87 -12.41
CA GLU A 52 -3.46 8.33 -11.18
C GLU A 52 -4.73 7.53 -11.50
N ASP A 53 -4.95 6.44 -10.75
CA ASP A 53 -6.13 5.56 -10.87
C ASP A 53 -6.34 4.91 -12.24
N THR A 54 -5.32 4.86 -13.10
CA THR A 54 -5.43 4.17 -14.40
C THR A 54 -5.70 2.68 -14.21
N ILE A 55 -4.97 2.02 -13.31
CA ILE A 55 -5.20 0.63 -12.93
C ILE A 55 -5.72 0.62 -11.49
N PHE A 56 -6.99 0.31 -11.33
CA PHE A 56 -7.67 0.31 -10.04
C PHE A 56 -8.10 -1.11 -9.67
N ALA A 57 -7.56 -1.65 -8.57
CA ALA A 57 -7.90 -2.96 -8.04
C ALA A 57 -8.60 -2.84 -6.69
N TYR A 58 -9.85 -3.27 -6.63
CA TYR A 58 -10.52 -3.54 -5.37
C TYR A 58 -10.16 -4.95 -4.93
N THR A 59 -9.73 -5.10 -3.69
CA THR A 59 -9.45 -6.40 -3.07
C THR A 59 -10.18 -6.50 -1.73
N GLU A 60 -10.64 -7.69 -1.39
CA GLU A 60 -11.37 -7.95 -0.15
C GLU A 60 -10.88 -9.23 0.53
N GLY A 61 -10.77 -9.23 1.85
CA GLY A 61 -10.41 -10.39 2.66
C GLY A 61 -9.16 -10.19 3.51
N HIS A 62 -8.31 -11.22 3.61
CA HIS A 62 -7.10 -11.21 4.41
C HIS A 62 -5.88 -11.23 3.49
N ALA A 63 -5.32 -10.08 3.16
CA ALA A 63 -4.19 -10.04 2.24
C ALA A 63 -2.90 -10.59 2.89
N GLY A 64 -2.14 -11.38 2.14
CA GLY A 64 -0.81 -11.84 2.53
C GLY A 64 0.22 -10.70 2.59
N GLN A 65 1.48 -11.05 2.81
CA GLN A 65 2.57 -10.07 2.92
C GLN A 65 2.76 -9.26 1.64
N SER A 66 3.27 -8.03 1.79
CA SER A 66 3.70 -7.15 0.70
C SER A 66 2.57 -6.71 -0.24
N LEU A 67 1.34 -6.57 0.27
CA LEU A 67 0.26 -5.95 -0.50
C LEU A 67 0.72 -4.59 -1.05
N ALA A 68 0.60 -4.38 -2.36
CA ALA A 68 0.98 -3.14 -3.06
C ALA A 68 2.44 -2.72 -2.90
N ALA A 69 3.36 -3.64 -2.56
CA ALA A 69 4.78 -3.29 -2.48
C ALA A 69 5.28 -2.75 -3.82
N TYR A 70 6.07 -1.68 -3.76
CA TYR A 70 6.67 -0.98 -4.91
C TYR A 70 5.66 -0.40 -5.92
N ALA A 71 4.39 -0.25 -5.55
CA ALA A 71 3.37 0.25 -6.46
C ALA A 71 3.77 1.61 -7.08
N PRO A 72 3.89 1.69 -8.42
CA PRO A 72 4.23 2.91 -9.12
C PRO A 72 2.99 3.78 -9.34
N ARG A 73 3.19 5.00 -9.76
CA ARG A 73 2.12 5.90 -10.18
C ARG A 73 1.22 5.24 -11.23
N GLY A 74 -0.09 5.37 -11.04
CA GLY A 74 -1.11 4.79 -11.91
C GLY A 74 -1.72 3.48 -11.38
N LEU A 75 -1.08 2.84 -10.40
CA LEU A 75 -1.64 1.68 -9.72
C LEU A 75 -2.27 2.09 -8.39
N THR A 76 -3.56 1.82 -8.24
CA THR A 76 -4.32 1.99 -7.00
C THR A 76 -4.82 0.64 -6.52
N ILE A 77 -4.51 0.29 -5.28
CA ILE A 77 -5.08 -0.87 -4.60
C ILE A 77 -5.92 -0.40 -3.44
N HIS A 78 -7.20 -0.70 -3.50
CA HIS A 78 -8.17 -0.45 -2.44
C HIS A 78 -8.57 -1.78 -1.81
N HIS A 79 -8.03 -2.04 -0.64
CA HIS A 79 -8.26 -3.28 0.12
C HIS A 79 -9.27 -3.05 1.24
N THR A 80 -10.27 -3.92 1.33
CA THR A 80 -11.21 -4.00 2.45
C THR A 80 -10.92 -5.28 3.23
N GLY A 81 -10.43 -5.14 4.44
CA GLY A 81 -9.99 -6.25 5.28
C GLY A 81 -8.70 -5.92 6.01
N ASP A 82 -7.98 -6.94 6.42
CA ASP A 82 -6.65 -6.80 7.00
C ASP A 82 -5.58 -7.28 6.02
N ALA A 83 -4.41 -6.74 6.16
CA ALA A 83 -3.22 -7.08 5.38
C ALA A 83 -2.05 -7.39 6.31
N ASN A 84 -1.25 -8.38 5.93
CA ASN A 84 -0.08 -8.81 6.67
C ASN A 84 1.06 -7.79 6.57
N ASP A 85 2.27 -8.14 6.97
CA ASP A 85 3.43 -7.24 7.00
C ASP A 85 3.81 -6.66 5.63
N TYR A 86 4.55 -5.55 5.64
CA TYR A 86 5.14 -4.91 4.46
C TYR A 86 4.13 -4.31 3.46
N VAL A 87 2.94 -3.92 3.89
CA VAL A 87 2.00 -3.18 3.04
C VAL A 87 2.70 -1.95 2.45
N GLY A 88 2.62 -1.75 1.14
CA GLY A 88 3.19 -0.58 0.47
C GLY A 88 4.70 -0.39 0.65
N LYS A 89 5.46 -1.45 1.02
CA LYS A 89 6.93 -1.37 1.10
C LYS A 89 7.50 -0.80 -0.20
N GLY A 90 8.32 0.24 -0.10
CA GLY A 90 8.93 0.86 -1.26
C GLY A 90 7.93 1.53 -2.21
N LEU A 91 6.77 1.93 -1.73
CA LEU A 91 5.77 2.66 -2.53
C LEU A 91 6.43 3.77 -3.33
N SER A 92 6.23 3.79 -4.66
CA SER A 92 6.97 4.64 -5.58
C SER A 92 6.09 5.57 -6.45
N GLY A 93 4.84 5.82 -6.01
CA GLY A 93 3.94 6.75 -6.69
C GLY A 93 2.49 6.29 -6.78
N GLY A 94 2.21 5.04 -6.43
CA GLY A 94 0.86 4.49 -6.41
C GLY A 94 0.02 4.95 -5.22
N THR A 95 -1.21 4.48 -5.18
CA THR A 95 -2.14 4.74 -4.08
C THR A 95 -2.53 3.43 -3.39
N VAL A 96 -2.45 3.41 -2.06
CA VAL A 96 -2.84 2.26 -1.25
C VAL A 96 -3.89 2.68 -0.25
N ILE A 97 -5.04 2.04 -0.29
CA ILE A 97 -6.13 2.27 0.65
C ILE A 97 -6.42 0.95 1.36
N VAL A 98 -6.40 0.95 2.68
CA VAL A 98 -6.78 -0.21 3.50
C VAL A 98 -7.89 0.22 4.44
N ASN A 99 -9.06 -0.36 4.26
CA ASN A 99 -10.22 -0.12 5.11
C ASN A 99 -10.48 -1.35 5.98
N ALA A 100 -10.72 -1.11 7.26
CA ALA A 100 -11.23 -2.14 8.13
C ALA A 100 -12.57 -2.69 7.59
N PRO A 101 -12.85 -3.99 7.73
CA PRO A 101 -14.17 -4.51 7.44
C PRO A 101 -15.21 -3.85 8.38
N ASN A 102 -16.46 -3.73 7.91
CA ASN A 102 -17.53 -3.03 8.65
C ASN A 102 -17.77 -3.52 10.09
N GLU A 103 -17.28 -4.70 10.43
CA GLU A 103 -17.40 -5.32 11.75
C GLU A 103 -16.13 -5.18 12.61
N ALA A 104 -15.10 -4.48 12.11
CA ALA A 104 -13.86 -4.30 12.84
C ALA A 104 -14.09 -3.48 14.12
N ARG A 105 -13.45 -3.91 15.19
CA ARG A 105 -13.48 -3.19 16.47
C ARG A 105 -12.54 -1.99 16.41
N GLU A 106 -12.92 -0.91 17.06
CA GLU A 106 -11.99 0.17 17.37
C GLU A 106 -10.69 -0.40 17.92
N ASN A 107 -9.56 -0.02 17.35
CA ASN A 107 -8.20 -0.44 17.73
C ASN A 107 -7.67 -1.76 17.12
N GLU A 108 -8.35 -2.40 16.19
CA GLU A 108 -7.76 -3.53 15.47
C GLU A 108 -6.63 -3.07 14.53
N ILE A 109 -5.56 -3.88 14.49
CA ILE A 109 -4.45 -3.69 13.55
C ILE A 109 -4.87 -4.30 12.21
N ILE A 110 -5.05 -3.46 11.20
CA ILE A 110 -5.46 -3.88 9.85
C ILE A 110 -4.33 -3.84 8.83
N ALA A 111 -3.21 -3.21 9.15
CA ALA A 111 -1.98 -3.28 8.38
C ALA A 111 -0.85 -3.76 9.28
N GLY A 112 -0.16 -4.82 8.88
CA GLY A 112 0.89 -5.46 9.68
C GLY A 112 2.11 -4.57 9.89
N ASN A 113 3.17 -5.17 10.42
CA ASN A 113 4.42 -4.48 10.72
C ASN A 113 5.16 -4.03 9.45
N VAL A 114 6.01 -3.02 9.59
CA VAL A 114 6.92 -2.54 8.56
C VAL A 114 6.19 -2.00 7.31
N SER A 115 4.93 -1.59 7.47
CA SER A 115 4.16 -1.01 6.37
C SER A 115 4.78 0.32 5.92
N PHE A 116 4.82 0.55 4.60
CA PHE A 116 5.40 1.72 3.92
C PHE A 116 6.89 1.95 4.21
N TYR A 117 7.63 0.90 4.56
CA TYR A 117 9.09 0.98 4.71
C TYR A 117 9.74 1.47 3.40
N GLY A 118 10.54 2.53 3.50
CA GLY A 118 11.27 3.06 2.35
C GLY A 118 10.39 3.62 1.24
N ALA A 119 9.16 4.00 1.54
CA ALA A 119 8.29 4.66 0.59
C ALA A 119 8.90 5.98 0.13
N SER A 120 8.92 6.23 -1.18
CA SER A 120 9.57 7.40 -1.78
C SER A 120 8.60 8.40 -2.41
N ARG A 121 7.44 7.96 -2.82
CA ARG A 121 6.34 8.75 -3.41
C ARG A 121 5.04 7.99 -3.30
N GLY A 122 3.92 8.67 -3.50
CA GLY A 122 2.59 8.06 -3.53
C GLY A 122 1.76 8.42 -2.32
N LYS A 123 0.59 7.82 -2.23
CA LYS A 123 -0.40 8.13 -1.20
C LYS A 123 -0.85 6.85 -0.51
N ALA A 124 -1.10 6.93 0.80
CA ALA A 124 -1.70 5.81 1.51
C ALA A 124 -2.71 6.29 2.56
N PHE A 125 -3.80 5.54 2.68
CA PHE A 125 -4.89 5.81 3.61
C PHE A 125 -5.24 4.51 4.34
N ILE A 126 -4.95 4.46 5.64
CA ILE A 126 -5.20 3.30 6.49
C ILE A 126 -6.29 3.66 7.49
N ASN A 127 -7.50 3.20 7.23
CA ASN A 127 -8.65 3.40 8.09
C ASN A 127 -8.70 2.32 9.18
N GLY A 128 -7.78 2.45 10.13
CA GLY A 128 -7.52 1.57 11.24
C GLY A 128 -6.08 1.71 11.72
N LYS A 129 -5.63 0.81 12.59
CA LYS A 129 -4.25 0.84 13.11
C LYS A 129 -3.29 0.03 12.25
N ALA A 130 -2.05 0.48 12.21
CA ALA A 130 -0.92 -0.27 11.68
C ALA A 130 -0.02 -0.79 12.80
N GLY A 131 0.73 -1.85 12.52
CA GLY A 131 1.67 -2.46 13.43
C GLY A 131 2.91 -1.60 13.70
N GLU A 132 3.97 -2.25 14.16
CA GLU A 132 5.26 -1.61 14.47
C GLU A 132 6.02 -1.21 13.22
N ARG A 133 6.97 -0.27 13.39
CA ARG A 133 7.90 0.15 12.34
C ARG A 133 7.23 0.73 11.08
N PHE A 134 6.15 1.43 11.29
CA PHE A 134 5.38 2.09 10.23
C PHE A 134 6.18 3.23 9.60
N CYS A 135 6.20 3.33 8.26
CA CYS A 135 6.86 4.40 7.49
C CYS A 135 8.34 4.64 7.81
N ILE A 136 9.09 3.62 8.28
CA ILE A 136 10.53 3.76 8.47
C ILE A 136 11.18 4.17 7.16
N ARG A 137 12.08 5.16 7.20
CA ARG A 137 12.78 5.69 6.02
C ARG A 137 11.85 6.17 4.90
N ASN A 138 10.64 6.63 5.25
CA ASN A 138 9.82 7.35 4.27
C ASN A 138 10.58 8.59 3.79
N SER A 139 10.66 8.80 2.48
CA SER A 139 11.38 9.91 1.87
C SER A 139 10.50 10.82 1.01
N GLY A 140 9.19 10.53 0.86
CA GLY A 140 8.34 11.37 0.05
C GLY A 140 6.90 10.91 -0.16
N ALA A 141 6.46 9.82 0.46
CA ALA A 141 5.06 9.41 0.41
C ALA A 141 4.21 10.18 1.43
N ASP A 142 2.96 10.44 1.08
CA ASP A 142 1.95 11.05 1.93
C ASP A 142 1.02 9.96 2.48
N VAL A 143 0.96 9.83 3.80
CA VAL A 143 0.28 8.72 4.47
C VAL A 143 -0.62 9.21 5.59
N VAL A 144 -1.84 8.67 5.66
CA VAL A 144 -2.78 8.90 6.78
C VAL A 144 -3.11 7.56 7.43
N VAL A 145 -3.06 7.50 8.75
CA VAL A 145 -3.35 6.29 9.54
C VAL A 145 -4.01 6.66 10.87
N GLU A 146 -4.87 5.80 11.41
CA GLU A 146 -5.56 6.07 12.69
C GLU A 146 -4.69 5.82 13.92
N GLY A 147 -3.69 4.96 13.84
CA GLY A 147 -2.74 4.72 14.94
C GLY A 147 -1.64 3.76 14.51
N ILE A 148 -0.53 3.75 15.25
CA ILE A 148 0.64 2.93 14.93
C ILE A 148 1.27 2.33 16.19
N GLY A 149 2.02 1.23 16.01
CA GLY A 149 2.84 0.61 17.03
C GLY A 149 4.17 1.31 17.29
N ASP A 150 5.09 0.62 17.93
CA ASP A 150 6.42 1.11 18.29
C ASP A 150 7.30 1.37 17.04
N HIS A 151 8.30 2.24 17.18
CA HIS A 151 9.29 2.55 16.15
C HIS A 151 8.74 3.18 14.86
N GLY A 152 7.59 3.85 14.92
CA GLY A 152 7.03 4.54 13.76
C GLY A 152 7.90 5.71 13.31
N LEU A 153 7.97 5.94 11.99
CA LEU A 153 8.66 7.06 11.33
C LEU A 153 10.16 7.16 11.59
N GLU A 154 10.82 6.13 12.11
CA GLU A 154 12.26 6.17 12.31
C GLU A 154 12.99 6.48 11.00
N TYR A 155 13.97 7.39 11.05
CA TYR A 155 14.79 7.81 9.92
C TYR A 155 14.01 8.35 8.71
N MET A 156 12.82 8.87 8.91
CA MET A 156 12.05 9.56 7.87
C MET A 156 12.80 10.81 7.42
N THR A 157 12.86 11.05 6.11
CA THR A 157 13.59 12.16 5.49
C THR A 157 12.72 13.07 4.63
N GLY A 158 11.46 12.71 4.37
CA GLY A 158 10.54 13.51 3.58
C GLY A 158 9.14 12.89 3.51
N GLY A 159 8.22 13.58 2.81
CA GLY A 159 6.80 13.24 2.78
C GLY A 159 6.04 13.74 4.00
N HIS A 160 4.75 13.41 4.08
CA HIS A 160 3.89 13.79 5.19
C HIS A 160 3.22 12.55 5.75
N VAL A 161 3.24 12.38 7.07
CA VAL A 161 2.51 11.31 7.74
C VAL A 161 1.61 11.92 8.80
N ILE A 162 0.31 11.68 8.67
CA ILE A 162 -0.71 12.13 9.61
C ILE A 162 -1.20 10.91 10.38
N ILE A 163 -1.02 10.94 11.71
CA ILE A 163 -1.49 9.90 12.61
C ILE A 163 -2.60 10.51 13.46
N LEU A 164 -3.79 9.96 13.36
CA LEU A 164 -4.99 10.53 13.99
C LEU A 164 -5.15 10.12 15.46
N GLY A 165 -4.43 9.09 15.89
CA GLY A 165 -4.51 8.53 17.24
C GLY A 165 -3.15 8.26 17.86
N ASP A 166 -3.03 7.10 18.52
CA ASP A 166 -1.87 6.79 19.35
C ASP A 166 -0.62 6.43 18.53
N VAL A 167 0.53 6.75 19.10
CA VAL A 167 1.84 6.33 18.61
C VAL A 167 2.56 5.53 19.68
N GLY A 168 3.35 4.54 19.27
CA GLY A 168 4.15 3.73 20.18
C GLY A 168 5.45 4.41 20.61
N LYS A 169 6.33 3.63 21.24
CA LYS A 169 7.65 4.07 21.71
C LYS A 169 8.58 4.35 20.53
N ASN A 170 9.62 5.15 20.79
CA ASN A 170 10.69 5.50 19.84
C ASN A 170 10.17 6.12 18.52
N PHE A 171 9.04 6.79 18.58
CA PHE A 171 8.44 7.49 17.45
C PHE A 171 9.38 8.58 16.92
N GLY A 172 9.59 8.59 15.60
CA GLY A 172 10.38 9.61 14.91
C GLY A 172 11.89 9.60 15.24
N GLN A 173 12.41 8.54 15.79
CA GLN A 173 13.83 8.48 16.13
C GLN A 173 14.71 8.61 14.89
N GLY A 174 15.66 9.52 14.92
CA GLY A 174 16.61 9.74 13.81
C GLY A 174 16.04 10.51 12.61
N MET A 175 14.90 11.18 12.76
CA MET A 175 14.35 12.10 11.76
C MET A 175 15.23 13.34 11.59
#